data_b3bc7f352ad37bb08e0370b3a8c14c4a
#
_entry.id   b3bc7f352ad37bb08e0370b3a8c14c4a
#
_cell.length_a   1.000
_cell.length_b   1.000
_cell.length_c   1.000
_cell.angle_alpha   90.00
_cell.angle_beta   90.00
_cell.angle_gamma   90.00
#
_symmetry.space_group_name_H-M   'P 1'
#
loop_
_entity.id
_entity.type
_entity.pdbx_description
1 polymer ?
#
loop_
_entity_poly.entity_id
_entity_poly.type
_entity_poly.pdbx_seq_one_letter_code
_entity_poly.pdbx_strand_id
1 'polypeptide(L)'
;MHRDGRKPSLTGAGVTPSGLCIIGSGYSAAALLLHLEARGAPMDGVTVIGPQALGTGQAFGCVNDDFRLNVRAELMQVWPDDPGHFANWAATNIAGDREADTDVGAFYRRRDFASYIASEIRARPALASLPHIKASAVNISASGDGWDIELDDGSATGASRIVLATGNPPPVWPFREQIADTPSLVRVPWRGDWPENIDGGARIVVIGSGLTALDAIHTLRHRQHHGGITLVAPDGMLPPVQTGWRDADALEWPQDVRASGFLKFMRDTVGDIPWEDTEWQRRFESLRYHISAAWQRLDAADQGRLMRRFGWLWSLARFRAGPQAFGSAQMLLDTGQLDIVTDMVTGITTTSGGVHDVGLATGARLSADAVINCSGAGRDPLITRILDNGTAARHQTVSHRPAMTSELALIRADGTPHGNMFGIGPMTSHVAGDVLGSASIARQARGLAARLVQ
;
A
#
# COMPACT_ATOMS: atom_id res chain seq x y z
N MET A 1 18.42 27.12 -45.36
CA MET A 1 18.90 27.41 -44.00
C MET A 1 18.22 26.43 -43.01
N HIS A 2 18.82 25.26 -42.80
CA HIS A 2 18.38 24.30 -41.81
C HIS A 2 18.94 24.73 -40.44
N ARG A 3 18.07 24.99 -39.47
CA ARG A 3 18.46 25.16 -38.08
C ARG A 3 18.50 23.78 -37.43
N ASP A 4 19.71 23.36 -37.13
CA ASP A 4 20.06 22.16 -36.37
C ASP A 4 19.63 22.37 -34.89
N GLY A 5 18.57 21.67 -34.47
CA GLY A 5 18.01 21.73 -33.14
C GLY A 5 18.70 20.74 -32.19
N ARG A 6 19.97 20.95 -31.87
CA ARG A 6 20.62 20.21 -30.78
C ARG A 6 20.04 20.70 -29.44
N LYS A 7 19.31 19.82 -28.75
CA LYS A 7 19.00 20.02 -27.31
C LYS A 7 20.32 20.12 -26.53
N PRO A 8 20.44 21.07 -25.59
CA PRO A 8 21.62 21.15 -24.73
C PRO A 8 21.74 19.88 -23.88
N SER A 9 22.91 19.27 -23.90
CA SER A 9 23.29 18.22 -22.94
C SER A 9 23.33 18.85 -21.55
N LEU A 10 22.45 18.39 -20.66
CA LEU A 10 22.47 18.78 -19.25
C LEU A 10 23.63 18.06 -18.54
N THR A 11 24.85 18.54 -18.74
CA THR A 11 25.97 18.27 -17.84
C THR A 11 25.88 19.27 -16.68
N GLY A 12 24.93 19.03 -15.78
CA GLY A 12 24.87 19.67 -14.47
C GLY A 12 25.96 19.11 -13.56
N ALA A 13 26.55 19.98 -12.72
CA ALA A 13 27.66 19.74 -11.84
C ALA A 13 27.63 18.37 -11.15
N GLY A 14 28.76 17.64 -11.26
CA GLY A 14 28.91 16.22 -10.93
C GLY A 14 28.38 15.79 -9.56
N VAL A 15 27.22 15.21 -9.55
CA VAL A 15 26.79 14.32 -8.49
C VAL A 15 27.47 12.97 -8.76
N THR A 16 28.33 12.52 -7.86
CA THR A 16 28.93 11.19 -7.96
C THR A 16 27.79 10.16 -7.98
N PRO A 17 27.73 9.26 -8.98
CA PRO A 17 26.68 8.25 -9.01
C PRO A 17 26.63 7.44 -7.71
N SER A 18 25.46 7.30 -7.10
CA SER A 18 25.31 6.45 -5.92
C SER A 18 25.53 5.00 -6.29
N GLY A 19 26.14 4.21 -5.40
CA GLY A 19 26.27 2.77 -5.60
C GLY A 19 24.91 2.09 -5.63
N LEU A 20 24.05 2.44 -4.67
CA LEU A 20 22.68 1.92 -4.55
C LEU A 20 21.69 3.08 -4.36
N CYS A 21 20.70 3.19 -5.20
CA CYS A 21 19.60 4.14 -5.04
C CYS A 21 18.29 3.40 -4.68
N ILE A 22 17.66 3.81 -3.58
CA ILE A 22 16.34 3.30 -3.17
C ILE A 22 15.30 4.36 -3.53
N ILE A 23 14.38 4.02 -4.45
CA ILE A 23 13.33 4.91 -4.93
C ILE A 23 12.04 4.64 -4.17
N GLY A 24 11.65 5.59 -3.36
CA GLY A 24 10.61 5.55 -2.35
C GLY A 24 11.19 5.72 -0.95
N SER A 25 10.52 6.50 -0.10
CA SER A 25 10.95 6.78 1.28
C SER A 25 10.00 6.18 2.34
N GLY A 26 9.10 5.28 1.93
CA GLY A 26 8.16 4.64 2.82
C GLY A 26 8.75 3.49 3.64
N TYR A 27 7.85 2.72 4.27
CA TYR A 27 8.21 1.57 5.12
C TYR A 27 9.09 0.53 4.40
N SER A 28 8.78 0.21 3.12
CA SER A 28 9.58 -0.78 2.37
C SER A 28 11.04 -0.38 2.21
N ALA A 29 11.30 0.91 1.98
CA ALA A 29 12.65 1.47 1.90
C ALA A 29 13.36 1.42 3.27
N ALA A 30 12.67 1.85 4.33
CA ALA A 30 13.21 1.85 5.69
C ALA A 30 13.54 0.42 6.17
N ALA A 31 12.63 -0.54 5.95
CA ALA A 31 12.87 -1.94 6.29
C ALA A 31 14.07 -2.52 5.54
N LEU A 32 14.22 -2.22 4.25
CA LEU A 32 15.39 -2.66 3.48
C LEU A 32 16.69 -2.07 4.03
N LEU A 33 16.72 -0.78 4.33
CA LEU A 33 17.89 -0.09 4.88
C LEU A 33 18.29 -0.66 6.25
N LEU A 34 17.33 -0.88 7.14
CA LEU A 34 17.56 -1.49 8.45
C LEU A 34 18.17 -2.88 8.32
N HIS A 35 17.70 -3.68 7.38
CA HIS A 35 18.26 -5.02 7.15
C HIS A 35 19.60 -5.01 6.40
N LEU A 36 19.88 -4.02 5.55
CA LEU A 36 21.21 -3.84 4.93
C LEU A 36 22.25 -3.49 6.00
N GLU A 37 21.95 -2.49 6.83
CA GLU A 37 22.84 -2.03 7.90
C GLU A 37 23.10 -3.15 8.92
N ALA A 38 22.06 -3.86 9.36
CA ALA A 38 22.16 -4.99 10.29
C ALA A 38 23.02 -6.15 9.74
N ARG A 39 23.25 -6.22 8.42
CA ARG A 39 24.15 -7.16 7.75
C ARG A 39 25.56 -6.61 7.54
N GLY A 40 25.82 -5.40 8.01
CA GLY A 40 27.12 -4.75 7.82
C GLY A 40 27.37 -4.25 6.39
N ALA A 41 26.29 -4.03 5.59
CA ALA A 41 26.43 -3.43 4.27
C ALA A 41 27.06 -2.02 4.41
N PRO A 42 28.02 -1.65 3.54
CA PRO A 42 28.53 -0.28 3.52
C PRO A 42 27.38 0.66 3.11
N MET A 43 27.07 1.62 3.97
CA MET A 43 26.03 2.64 3.70
C MET A 43 26.58 3.81 2.89
N ASP A 44 27.88 3.94 2.74
CA ASP A 44 28.50 4.93 1.85
C ASP A 44 28.08 4.63 0.39
N GLY A 45 27.58 5.64 -0.29
CA GLY A 45 27.05 5.52 -1.64
C GLY A 45 25.63 4.95 -1.73
N VAL A 46 24.91 4.78 -0.61
CA VAL A 46 23.46 4.54 -0.61
C VAL A 46 22.73 5.87 -0.58
N THR A 47 21.76 6.04 -1.47
CA THR A 47 20.91 7.24 -1.55
C THR A 47 19.44 6.83 -1.55
N VAL A 48 18.60 7.62 -0.87
CA VAL A 48 17.16 7.48 -0.89
C VAL A 48 16.54 8.61 -1.70
N ILE A 49 15.59 8.31 -2.58
CA ILE A 49 14.77 9.30 -3.29
C ILE A 49 13.31 9.11 -2.89
N GLY A 50 12.69 10.15 -2.37
CA GLY A 50 11.28 10.13 -2.00
C GLY A 50 10.85 11.40 -1.30
N PRO A 51 9.60 11.90 -1.55
CA PRO A 51 9.18 13.22 -1.05
C PRO A 51 8.90 13.26 0.45
N GLN A 52 8.56 12.13 1.07
CA GLN A 52 8.23 12.07 2.50
C GLN A 52 9.46 11.73 3.34
N ALA A 53 9.35 11.94 4.66
CA ALA A 53 10.37 11.47 5.61
C ALA A 53 10.54 9.94 5.51
N LEU A 54 11.78 9.48 5.70
CA LEU A 54 12.10 8.06 5.60
C LEU A 54 11.33 7.24 6.65
N GLY A 55 10.71 6.16 6.20
CA GLY A 55 9.90 5.26 7.01
C GLY A 55 8.40 5.61 7.05
N THR A 56 8.01 6.82 6.64
CA THR A 56 6.61 7.24 6.71
C THR A 56 5.80 6.79 5.49
N GLY A 57 6.12 7.29 4.31
CA GLY A 57 5.33 7.04 3.10
C GLY A 57 3.86 7.40 3.26
N GLN A 58 3.04 6.99 2.30
CA GLN A 58 1.59 7.24 2.37
C GLN A 58 0.90 6.48 3.52
N ALA A 59 1.38 5.28 3.86
CA ALA A 59 0.69 4.40 4.82
C ALA A 59 0.80 4.88 6.27
N PHE A 60 1.92 5.50 6.65
CA PHE A 60 2.24 5.85 8.04
C PHE A 60 2.52 7.33 8.24
N GLY A 61 2.62 8.12 7.16
CA GLY A 61 2.85 9.56 7.20
C GLY A 61 1.58 10.40 7.39
N CYS A 62 0.42 9.77 7.64
CA CYS A 62 -0.82 10.49 7.88
C CYS A 62 -0.75 11.26 9.19
N VAL A 63 -1.11 12.54 9.15
CA VAL A 63 -1.13 13.42 10.33
C VAL A 63 -2.40 13.26 11.16
N ASN A 64 -3.45 12.64 10.60
CA ASN A 64 -4.71 12.43 11.30
C ASN A 64 -4.59 11.29 12.33
N ASP A 65 -4.90 11.58 13.58
CA ASP A 65 -4.82 10.65 14.70
C ASP A 65 -5.84 9.52 14.64
N ASP A 66 -6.92 9.71 13.92
CA ASP A 66 -7.98 8.72 13.76
C ASP A 66 -7.59 7.59 12.80
N PHE A 67 -6.52 7.76 12.02
CA PHE A 67 -6.01 6.68 11.16
C PHE A 67 -5.18 5.70 11.96
N ARG A 68 -5.80 4.58 12.30
CA ARG A 68 -5.19 3.52 13.10
C ARG A 68 -4.63 2.38 12.25
N LEU A 69 -3.74 1.61 12.86
CA LEU A 69 -3.32 0.34 12.32
C LEU A 69 -4.53 -0.61 12.30
N ASN A 70 -4.68 -1.34 11.23
CA ASN A 70 -5.68 -2.41 11.11
C ASN A 70 -5.12 -3.79 11.53
N VAL A 71 -3.93 -3.79 12.09
CA VAL A 71 -3.19 -4.96 12.54
C VAL A 71 -2.71 -4.70 13.96
N ARG A 72 -2.84 -5.72 14.83
CA ARG A 72 -2.37 -5.66 16.22
C ARG A 72 -0.88 -5.38 16.30
N ALA A 73 -0.45 -4.71 17.35
CA ALA A 73 0.93 -4.26 17.52
C ALA A 73 1.96 -5.41 17.43
N GLU A 74 1.66 -6.58 17.98
CA GLU A 74 2.54 -7.75 17.97
C GLU A 74 2.71 -8.36 16.55
N LEU A 75 1.83 -8.02 15.63
CA LEU A 75 1.91 -8.45 14.22
C LEU A 75 2.57 -7.40 13.31
N MET A 76 2.83 -6.20 13.84
CA MET A 76 3.57 -5.15 13.14
C MET A 76 5.07 -5.37 13.30
N GLN A 77 5.75 -5.78 12.25
CA GLN A 77 7.14 -6.22 12.33
C GLN A 77 8.04 -5.42 11.40
N VAL A 78 9.22 -5.10 11.90
CA VAL A 78 10.42 -4.72 11.12
C VAL A 78 11.44 -5.84 11.21
N TRP A 79 11.53 -6.48 12.38
CA TRP A 79 12.48 -7.54 12.68
C TRP A 79 11.74 -8.89 12.70
N PRO A 80 11.86 -9.73 11.65
CA PRO A 80 11.15 -11.02 11.60
C PRO A 80 11.51 -11.99 12.72
N ASP A 81 12.71 -11.86 13.30
CA ASP A 81 13.19 -12.70 14.39
C ASP A 81 12.84 -12.16 15.78
N ASP A 82 12.24 -10.94 15.84
CA ASP A 82 11.69 -10.34 17.07
C ASP A 82 10.30 -9.73 16.78
N PRO A 83 9.27 -10.56 16.64
CA PRO A 83 7.94 -10.11 16.24
C PRO A 83 7.27 -9.17 17.26
N GLY A 84 7.68 -9.19 18.54
CA GLY A 84 7.17 -8.30 19.59
C GLY A 84 7.83 -6.93 19.67
N HIS A 85 8.86 -6.66 18.87
CA HIS A 85 9.71 -5.47 19.01
C HIS A 85 8.92 -4.17 18.98
N PHE A 86 8.01 -3.98 18.00
CA PHE A 86 7.16 -2.80 17.96
C PHE A 86 6.21 -2.70 19.16
N ALA A 87 5.57 -3.79 19.56
CA ALA A 87 4.65 -3.80 20.68
C ALA A 87 5.35 -3.39 21.99
N ASN A 88 6.56 -3.90 22.24
CA ASN A 88 7.38 -3.54 23.39
C ASN A 88 7.81 -2.06 23.35
N TRP A 89 8.23 -1.58 22.18
CA TRP A 89 8.56 -0.18 22.00
C TRP A 89 7.33 0.72 22.24
N ALA A 90 6.18 0.37 21.69
CA ALA A 90 4.93 1.11 21.83
C ALA A 90 4.48 1.21 23.30
N ALA A 91 4.51 0.10 24.03
CA ALA A 91 4.17 0.07 25.44
C ALA A 91 5.02 1.01 26.31
N THR A 92 6.27 1.27 25.90
CA THR A 92 7.20 2.16 26.63
C THR A 92 7.11 3.60 26.17
N ASN A 93 6.86 3.85 24.87
CA ASN A 93 7.05 5.17 24.25
C ASN A 93 5.74 5.89 23.93
N ILE A 94 4.60 5.17 23.87
CA ILE A 94 3.30 5.78 23.55
C ILE A 94 2.49 5.90 24.84
N ALA A 95 2.30 7.14 25.29
CA ALA A 95 1.46 7.45 26.43
C ALA A 95 0.13 8.06 25.98
N GLY A 96 -0.95 7.76 26.71
CA GLY A 96 -2.23 8.46 26.60
C GLY A 96 -3.13 8.08 25.42
N ASP A 97 -2.78 7.07 24.62
CA ASP A 97 -3.67 6.53 23.60
C ASP A 97 -4.61 5.47 24.22
N ARG A 98 -5.67 5.95 24.85
CA ARG A 98 -6.66 5.08 25.54
C ARG A 98 -7.47 4.21 24.57
N GLU A 99 -7.50 4.55 23.30
CA GLU A 99 -8.22 3.79 22.29
C GLU A 99 -7.36 2.69 21.66
N ALA A 100 -6.05 2.66 21.92
CA ALA A 100 -5.19 1.63 21.36
C ALA A 100 -5.57 0.23 21.83
N ASP A 101 -5.89 0.09 23.13
CA ASP A 101 -6.18 -1.19 23.73
C ASP A 101 -7.63 -1.64 23.44
N THR A 102 -7.74 -2.87 22.98
CA THR A 102 -9.03 -3.53 22.70
C THR A 102 -9.02 -4.96 23.24
N ASP A 103 -10.18 -5.60 23.28
CA ASP A 103 -10.33 -6.99 23.74
C ASP A 103 -9.50 -8.00 22.92
N VAL A 104 -9.11 -7.60 21.69
CA VAL A 104 -8.38 -8.48 20.76
C VAL A 104 -6.90 -8.11 20.60
N GLY A 105 -6.43 -7.04 21.22
CA GLY A 105 -5.05 -6.55 21.19
C GLY A 105 -4.95 -5.05 21.01
N ALA A 106 -3.73 -4.51 20.94
CA ALA A 106 -3.49 -3.09 20.79
C ALA A 106 -3.38 -2.66 19.32
N PHE A 107 -4.11 -1.60 18.93
CA PHE A 107 -4.14 -1.00 17.59
C PHE A 107 -3.77 0.48 17.69
N TYR A 108 -2.49 0.76 17.62
CA TYR A 108 -1.95 2.12 17.69
C TYR A 108 -2.26 2.94 16.43
N ARG A 109 -2.01 4.26 16.52
CA ARG A 109 -2.13 5.14 15.36
C ARG A 109 -1.07 4.81 14.30
N ARG A 110 -1.35 5.07 13.04
CA ARG A 110 -0.37 4.84 11.95
C ARG A 110 0.91 5.65 12.16
N ARG A 111 0.80 6.89 12.65
CA ARG A 111 1.95 7.75 12.94
C ARG A 111 2.83 7.21 14.07
N ASP A 112 2.29 6.43 15.00
CA ASP A 112 3.06 5.83 16.08
C ASP A 112 4.02 4.76 15.55
N PHE A 113 3.57 3.97 14.56
CA PHE A 113 4.46 3.07 13.86
C PHE A 113 5.53 3.82 13.04
N ALA A 114 5.19 4.96 12.41
CA ALA A 114 6.19 5.82 11.76
C ALA A 114 7.23 6.36 12.76
N SER A 115 6.81 6.75 13.97
CA SER A 115 7.69 7.21 15.04
C SER A 115 8.65 6.11 15.51
N TYR A 116 8.14 4.87 15.61
CA TYR A 116 8.96 3.69 15.87
C TYR A 116 10.03 3.48 14.78
N ILE A 117 9.64 3.47 13.49
CA ILE A 117 10.59 3.34 12.39
C ILE A 117 11.64 4.46 12.42
N ALA A 118 11.22 5.68 12.67
CA ALA A 118 12.13 6.82 12.79
C ALA A 118 13.10 6.67 14.00
N SER A 119 12.68 6.05 15.10
CA SER A 119 13.56 5.76 16.23
C SER A 119 14.59 4.70 15.88
N GLU A 120 14.21 3.64 15.15
CA GLU A 120 15.11 2.61 14.66
C GLU A 120 16.19 3.17 13.73
N ILE A 121 15.80 4.08 12.82
CA ILE A 121 16.75 4.77 11.92
C ILE A 121 17.70 5.68 12.71
N ARG A 122 17.16 6.50 13.62
CA ARG A 122 17.99 7.42 14.42
C ARG A 122 18.99 6.72 15.34
N ALA A 123 18.65 5.55 15.84
CA ALA A 123 19.54 4.74 16.68
C ALA A 123 20.77 4.20 15.90
N ARG A 124 20.79 4.33 14.57
CA ARG A 124 21.86 3.85 13.69
C ARG A 124 22.51 5.01 12.94
N PRO A 125 23.71 5.49 13.37
CA PRO A 125 24.35 6.66 12.80
C PRO A 125 24.51 6.60 11.27
N ALA A 126 24.84 5.43 10.73
CA ALA A 126 24.99 5.23 9.30
C ALA A 126 23.69 5.45 8.52
N LEU A 127 22.52 5.14 9.10
CA LEU A 127 21.21 5.38 8.48
C LEU A 127 20.73 6.82 8.71
N ALA A 128 21.00 7.39 9.88
CA ALA A 128 20.60 8.75 10.22
C ALA A 128 21.27 9.81 9.34
N SER A 129 22.45 9.50 8.78
CA SER A 129 23.24 10.39 7.92
C SER A 129 23.10 10.11 6.41
N LEU A 130 22.23 9.16 6.02
CA LEU A 130 22.06 8.82 4.61
C LEU A 130 21.56 10.01 3.76
N PRO A 131 22.15 10.20 2.56
CA PRO A 131 21.62 11.15 1.59
C PRO A 131 20.17 10.83 1.25
N HIS A 132 19.28 11.80 1.45
CA HIS A 132 17.86 11.69 1.13
C HIS A 132 17.44 12.85 0.23
N ILE A 133 17.18 12.55 -1.04
CA ILE A 133 16.69 13.51 -2.02
C ILE A 133 15.15 13.55 -1.88
N LYS A 134 14.64 14.69 -1.41
CA LYS A 134 13.20 14.92 -1.17
C LYS A 134 12.48 15.34 -2.46
N ALA A 135 12.51 14.46 -3.46
CA ALA A 135 11.83 14.60 -4.74
C ALA A 135 11.24 13.26 -5.16
N SER A 136 10.37 13.26 -6.16
CA SER A 136 9.84 12.03 -6.75
C SER A 136 10.60 11.69 -8.03
N ALA A 137 11.02 10.44 -8.18
CA ALA A 137 11.53 9.96 -9.46
C ALA A 137 10.39 9.89 -10.48
N VAL A 138 10.58 10.46 -11.66
CA VAL A 138 9.57 10.52 -12.73
C VAL A 138 9.96 9.70 -13.97
N ASN A 139 11.24 9.39 -14.13
CA ASN A 139 11.74 8.52 -15.19
C ASN A 139 13.03 7.81 -14.76
N ILE A 140 13.27 6.64 -15.32
CA ILE A 140 14.51 5.87 -15.19
C ILE A 140 14.89 5.38 -16.56
N SER A 141 16.17 5.57 -16.92
CA SER A 141 16.74 5.11 -18.18
C SER A 141 18.12 4.51 -17.96
N ALA A 142 18.52 3.57 -18.80
CA ALA A 142 19.85 2.98 -18.75
C ALA A 142 20.93 4.02 -19.15
N SER A 143 22.06 4.02 -18.42
CA SER A 143 23.19 4.92 -18.66
C SER A 143 24.50 4.18 -18.36
N GLY A 144 25.20 3.76 -19.40
CA GLY A 144 26.35 2.87 -19.28
C GLY A 144 25.96 1.56 -18.57
N ASP A 145 26.67 1.19 -17.51
CA ASP A 145 26.39 0.01 -16.68
C ASP A 145 25.38 0.30 -15.55
N GLY A 146 24.85 1.53 -15.48
CA GLY A 146 23.95 2.00 -14.42
C GLY A 146 22.69 2.65 -14.96
N TRP A 147 22.18 3.60 -14.21
CA TRP A 147 20.89 4.23 -14.37
C TRP A 147 20.95 5.73 -14.23
N ASP A 148 20.28 6.46 -15.10
CA ASP A 148 19.92 7.86 -14.93
C ASP A 148 18.49 7.95 -14.40
N ILE A 149 18.28 8.75 -13.35
CA ILE A 149 17.03 8.94 -12.64
C ILE A 149 16.65 10.42 -12.73
N GLU A 150 15.55 10.71 -13.44
CA GLU A 150 15.00 12.07 -13.55
C GLU A 150 14.02 12.31 -12.40
N LEU A 151 14.03 13.52 -11.83
CA LEU A 151 13.22 13.92 -10.70
C LEU A 151 12.14 14.94 -11.08
N ASP A 152 11.10 15.06 -10.26
CA ASP A 152 9.95 15.96 -10.50
C ASP A 152 10.31 17.46 -10.35
N ASP A 153 11.44 17.79 -9.73
CA ASP A 153 12.00 19.14 -9.67
C ASP A 153 12.86 19.51 -10.89
N GLY A 154 13.00 18.62 -11.86
CA GLY A 154 13.79 18.79 -13.08
C GLY A 154 15.26 18.43 -12.92
N SER A 155 15.72 18.05 -11.75
CA SER A 155 17.08 17.54 -11.54
C SER A 155 17.20 16.07 -11.94
N ALA A 156 18.42 15.55 -12.02
CA ALA A 156 18.71 14.15 -12.28
C ALA A 156 19.87 13.65 -11.42
N THR A 157 19.90 12.34 -11.17
CA THR A 157 20.98 11.67 -10.47
C THR A 157 21.25 10.30 -11.08
N GLY A 158 22.46 9.75 -10.86
CA GLY A 158 22.82 8.42 -11.35
C GLY A 158 22.95 7.39 -10.23
N ALA A 159 22.79 6.11 -10.57
CA ALA A 159 23.01 4.99 -9.66
C ALA A 159 23.52 3.75 -10.40
N SER A 160 24.39 2.95 -9.76
CA SER A 160 24.81 1.66 -10.32
C SER A 160 23.73 0.61 -10.14
N ARG A 161 23.00 0.65 -9.02
CA ARG A 161 21.90 -0.28 -8.69
C ARG A 161 20.68 0.50 -8.19
N ILE A 162 19.48 -0.01 -8.51
CA ILE A 162 18.21 0.59 -8.08
C ILE A 162 17.36 -0.45 -7.36
N VAL A 163 16.71 -0.03 -6.27
CA VAL A 163 15.59 -0.73 -5.67
C VAL A 163 14.34 0.15 -5.70
N LEU A 164 13.30 -0.29 -6.40
CA LEU A 164 12.00 0.36 -6.43
C LEU A 164 11.21 -0.02 -5.16
N ALA A 165 11.02 0.94 -4.27
CA ALA A 165 10.29 0.82 -3.00
C ALA A 165 9.10 1.80 -2.96
N THR A 166 8.42 1.99 -4.11
CA THR A 166 7.42 3.05 -4.33
C THR A 166 6.11 2.86 -3.55
N GLY A 167 5.89 1.68 -2.97
CA GLY A 167 4.71 1.40 -2.16
C GLY A 167 3.42 1.33 -2.96
N ASN A 168 2.30 1.72 -2.33
CA ASN A 168 1.02 1.90 -3.02
C ASN A 168 0.93 3.33 -3.53
N PRO A 169 0.61 3.53 -4.82
CA PRO A 169 0.41 4.88 -5.36
C PRO A 169 -0.86 5.53 -4.80
N PRO A 170 -0.95 6.86 -4.83
CA PRO A 170 -2.16 7.57 -4.44
C PRO A 170 -3.39 7.09 -5.24
N PRO A 171 -4.59 7.11 -4.65
CA PRO A 171 -5.81 6.78 -5.37
C PRO A 171 -6.08 7.76 -6.51
N VAL A 172 -6.72 7.25 -7.55
CA VAL A 172 -7.30 8.04 -8.63
C VAL A 172 -8.81 7.86 -8.60
N TRP A 173 -9.57 8.76 -9.20
CA TRP A 173 -11.01 8.58 -9.32
C TRP A 173 -11.32 7.29 -10.11
N PRO A 174 -12.30 6.47 -9.71
CA PRO A 174 -12.56 5.15 -10.33
C PRO A 174 -13.26 5.24 -11.70
N PHE A 175 -13.35 6.39 -12.29
CA PHE A 175 -13.93 6.67 -13.62
C PHE A 175 -12.94 7.42 -14.52
N ARG A 176 -13.27 7.56 -15.80
CA ARG A 176 -12.31 8.10 -16.81
C ARG A 176 -12.13 9.61 -16.72
N GLU A 177 -13.18 10.33 -16.33
CA GLU A 177 -13.14 11.78 -16.24
C GLU A 177 -12.20 12.23 -15.14
N GLN A 178 -11.31 13.15 -15.47
CA GLN A 178 -10.44 13.77 -14.48
C GLN A 178 -11.14 15.00 -13.92
N ILE A 179 -11.40 14.97 -12.62
CA ILE A 179 -11.90 16.12 -11.87
C ILE A 179 -10.82 16.68 -10.96
N ALA A 180 -10.79 18.01 -10.86
CA ALA A 180 -9.83 18.69 -9.99
C ALA A 180 -10.16 18.40 -8.51
N ASP A 181 -9.12 18.25 -7.70
CA ASP A 181 -9.27 18.17 -6.26
C ASP A 181 -9.81 19.52 -5.74
N THR A 182 -10.81 19.47 -4.87
CA THR A 182 -11.34 20.62 -4.14
C THR A 182 -11.47 20.25 -2.67
N PRO A 183 -11.69 21.19 -1.76
CA PRO A 183 -11.91 20.85 -0.35
C PRO A 183 -13.04 19.84 -0.11
N SER A 184 -14.06 19.82 -0.99
CA SER A 184 -15.19 18.89 -0.93
C SER A 184 -15.07 17.67 -1.84
N LEU A 185 -14.05 17.60 -2.73
CA LEU A 185 -13.72 16.44 -3.57
C LEU A 185 -12.38 15.86 -3.16
N VAL A 186 -12.41 15.01 -2.15
CA VAL A 186 -11.23 14.45 -1.50
C VAL A 186 -10.76 13.21 -2.27
N ARG A 187 -9.82 13.39 -3.19
CA ARG A 187 -9.24 12.28 -3.95
C ARG A 187 -8.29 11.41 -3.13
N VAL A 188 -7.53 12.02 -2.21
CA VAL A 188 -6.49 11.35 -1.41
C VAL A 188 -6.77 11.55 0.08
N PRO A 189 -7.61 10.71 0.71
CA PRO A 189 -8.00 10.88 2.13
C PRO A 189 -6.83 10.72 3.11
N TRP A 190 -5.76 10.05 2.70
CA TRP A 190 -4.53 9.84 3.49
C TRP A 190 -3.78 11.12 3.88
N ARG A 191 -4.05 12.27 3.22
CA ARG A 191 -3.44 13.55 3.58
C ARG A 191 -3.92 14.06 4.94
N GLY A 192 -5.13 13.66 5.36
CA GLY A 192 -5.61 13.84 6.72
C GLY A 192 -6.11 15.24 7.11
N ASP A 193 -6.04 16.22 6.21
CA ASP A 193 -6.48 17.61 6.44
C ASP A 193 -7.92 17.89 5.97
N TRP A 194 -8.51 16.98 5.22
CA TRP A 194 -9.83 17.13 4.61
C TRP A 194 -11.00 17.27 5.61
N PRO A 195 -10.99 16.65 6.82
CA PRO A 195 -12.14 16.70 7.71
C PRO A 195 -12.45 18.11 8.20
N GLU A 196 -11.45 19.00 8.22
CA GLU A 196 -11.60 20.38 8.65
C GLU A 196 -12.30 21.27 7.59
N ASN A 197 -12.35 20.78 6.36
CA ASN A 197 -12.95 21.47 5.22
C ASN A 197 -14.37 20.98 4.89
N ILE A 198 -14.91 20.03 5.65
CA ILE A 198 -16.25 19.47 5.45
C ILE A 198 -17.15 19.92 6.60
N ASP A 199 -18.29 20.52 6.26
CA ASP A 199 -19.29 20.93 7.25
C ASP A 199 -19.84 19.71 8.01
N GLY A 200 -20.08 19.87 9.33
CA GLY A 200 -20.54 18.76 10.20
C GLY A 200 -21.92 18.21 9.81
N GLY A 201 -22.74 18.97 9.09
CA GLY A 201 -24.06 18.54 8.57
C GLY A 201 -24.06 18.14 7.10
N ALA A 202 -22.91 18.14 6.43
CA ALA A 202 -22.80 17.84 5.01
C ALA A 202 -23.25 16.41 4.67
N ARG A 203 -23.89 16.22 3.54
CA ARG A 203 -24.16 14.90 2.96
C ARG A 203 -22.89 14.41 2.29
N ILE A 204 -22.40 13.25 2.69
CA ILE A 204 -21.12 12.71 2.22
C ILE A 204 -21.33 11.43 1.42
N VAL A 205 -20.71 11.34 0.26
CA VAL A 205 -20.54 10.07 -0.46
C VAL A 205 -19.11 9.57 -0.28
N VAL A 206 -18.94 8.34 0.23
CA VAL A 206 -17.66 7.64 0.34
C VAL A 206 -17.61 6.57 -0.75
N ILE A 207 -16.61 6.63 -1.63
CA ILE A 207 -16.45 5.68 -2.74
C ILE A 207 -15.52 4.54 -2.31
N GLY A 208 -16.05 3.32 -2.20
CA GLY A 208 -15.34 2.13 -1.74
C GLY A 208 -15.66 1.78 -0.30
N SER A 209 -15.57 0.50 0.04
CA SER A 209 -15.93 -0.07 1.36
C SER A 209 -14.74 -0.67 2.12
N GLY A 210 -13.51 -0.50 1.60
CA GLY A 210 -12.30 -1.05 2.21
C GLY A 210 -11.85 -0.31 3.48
N LEU A 211 -10.67 -0.67 3.99
CA LEU A 211 -10.12 -0.10 5.23
C LEU A 211 -10.00 1.43 5.20
N THR A 212 -9.68 2.02 4.05
CA THR A 212 -9.61 3.48 3.90
C THR A 212 -10.96 4.14 4.10
N ALA A 213 -12.06 3.51 3.66
CA ALA A 213 -13.41 4.00 3.90
C ALA A 213 -13.75 3.94 5.39
N LEU A 214 -13.39 2.84 6.05
CA LEU A 214 -13.58 2.72 7.49
C LEU A 214 -12.76 3.74 8.29
N ASP A 215 -11.52 4.02 7.90
CA ASP A 215 -10.71 5.08 8.50
C ASP A 215 -11.39 6.46 8.32
N ALA A 216 -11.93 6.75 7.13
CA ALA A 216 -12.65 8.00 6.87
C ALA A 216 -13.94 8.11 7.69
N ILE A 217 -14.74 7.04 7.79
CA ILE A 217 -15.95 6.96 8.61
C ILE A 217 -15.63 7.15 10.10
N HIS A 218 -14.56 6.52 10.57
CA HIS A 218 -14.08 6.67 11.95
C HIS A 218 -13.70 8.12 12.27
N THR A 219 -12.99 8.78 11.35
CA THR A 219 -12.65 10.21 11.45
C THR A 219 -13.90 11.09 11.50
N LEU A 220 -14.87 10.87 10.60
CA LEU A 220 -16.12 11.63 10.58
C LEU A 220 -16.87 11.50 11.91
N ARG A 221 -16.97 10.28 12.44
CA ARG A 221 -17.60 10.04 13.76
C ARG A 221 -16.86 10.78 14.89
N HIS A 222 -15.53 10.71 14.93
CA HIS A 222 -14.74 11.40 15.97
C HIS A 222 -14.88 12.93 15.87
N ARG A 223 -15.05 13.47 14.66
CA ARG A 223 -15.34 14.89 14.41
C ARG A 223 -16.80 15.27 14.67
N GLN A 224 -17.60 14.35 15.23
CA GLN A 224 -19.02 14.56 15.54
C GLN A 224 -19.86 14.97 14.32
N HIS A 225 -19.47 14.44 13.14
CA HIS A 225 -20.25 14.62 11.92
C HIS A 225 -21.66 14.05 12.12
N HIS A 226 -22.68 14.82 11.75
CA HIS A 226 -24.10 14.47 11.95
C HIS A 226 -24.91 14.44 10.66
N GLY A 227 -24.32 14.81 9.52
CA GLY A 227 -24.93 14.64 8.21
C GLY A 227 -24.96 13.18 7.76
N GLY A 228 -25.81 12.88 6.76
CA GLY A 228 -25.91 11.53 6.19
C GLY A 228 -24.65 11.14 5.42
N ILE A 229 -24.24 9.89 5.57
CA ILE A 229 -23.09 9.30 4.88
C ILE A 229 -23.59 8.16 4.00
N THR A 230 -23.28 8.17 2.71
CA THR A 230 -23.58 7.06 1.79
C THR A 230 -22.27 6.45 1.29
N LEU A 231 -22.04 5.18 1.63
CA LEU A 231 -20.91 4.41 1.13
C LEU A 231 -21.33 3.67 -0.14
N VAL A 232 -20.59 3.82 -1.23
CA VAL A 232 -20.87 3.18 -2.52
C VAL A 232 -19.74 2.22 -2.87
N ALA A 233 -20.06 0.92 -2.97
CA ALA A 233 -19.08 -0.11 -3.34
C ALA A 233 -19.72 -1.21 -4.19
N PRO A 234 -18.98 -1.83 -5.13
CA PRO A 234 -19.52 -2.84 -6.03
C PRO A 234 -20.05 -4.10 -5.35
N ASP A 235 -19.48 -4.48 -4.22
CA ASP A 235 -19.89 -5.66 -3.43
C ASP A 235 -20.79 -5.29 -2.23
N GLY A 236 -20.86 -4.01 -1.86
CA GLY A 236 -21.69 -3.54 -0.74
C GLY A 236 -21.29 -4.12 0.63
N MET A 237 -20.07 -4.67 0.76
CA MET A 237 -19.60 -5.36 1.96
C MET A 237 -18.51 -4.59 2.68
N LEU A 238 -18.55 -4.57 4.01
CA LEU A 238 -17.44 -4.10 4.83
C LEU A 238 -16.46 -5.25 5.12
N PRO A 239 -15.15 -4.98 5.25
CA PRO A 239 -14.19 -5.97 5.71
C PRO A 239 -14.57 -6.48 7.12
N PRO A 240 -14.42 -7.77 7.41
CA PRO A 240 -14.68 -8.30 8.75
C PRO A 240 -13.75 -7.67 9.77
N VAL A 241 -14.22 -7.54 11.00
CA VAL A 241 -13.39 -7.04 12.12
C VAL A 241 -12.29 -8.04 12.46
N GLN A 242 -11.12 -7.54 12.82
CA GLN A 242 -10.02 -8.35 13.31
C GLN A 242 -10.40 -9.00 14.67
N THR A 243 -10.29 -10.32 14.75
CA THR A 243 -10.54 -11.06 16.01
C THR A 243 -9.25 -11.36 16.77
N GLY A 244 -9.39 -11.89 17.98
CA GLY A 244 -8.28 -12.21 18.88
C GLY A 244 -7.58 -13.54 18.60
N TRP A 245 -7.59 -14.07 17.38
CA TRP A 245 -6.90 -15.32 17.02
C TRP A 245 -5.41 -15.28 17.45
N ARG A 246 -4.88 -16.43 17.83
CA ARG A 246 -3.48 -16.66 18.19
C ARG A 246 -3.02 -17.96 17.53
N ASP A 247 -1.71 -18.16 17.44
CA ASP A 247 -1.06 -19.43 17.11
C ASP A 247 -1.64 -20.10 15.83
N ALA A 248 -1.60 -19.35 14.73
CA ALA A 248 -1.95 -19.92 13.43
C ALA A 248 -0.80 -20.84 12.97
N ASP A 249 -1.11 -22.13 12.82
CA ASP A 249 -0.15 -23.13 12.35
C ASP A 249 0.13 -22.96 10.86
N ALA A 250 1.39 -23.13 10.47
CA ALA A 250 1.75 -23.17 9.05
C ALA A 250 1.19 -24.46 8.41
N LEU A 251 0.43 -24.30 7.33
CA LEU A 251 -0.11 -25.43 6.57
C LEU A 251 0.70 -25.67 5.30
N GLU A 252 0.94 -26.94 4.98
CA GLU A 252 1.53 -27.30 3.71
C GLU A 252 0.48 -27.37 2.61
N TRP A 253 0.73 -26.64 1.55
CA TRP A 253 -0.12 -26.66 0.37
C TRP A 253 0.16 -27.90 -0.49
N PRO A 254 -0.86 -28.49 -1.12
CA PRO A 254 -0.66 -29.59 -2.08
C PRO A 254 0.35 -29.22 -3.16
N GLN A 255 1.17 -30.18 -3.59
CA GLN A 255 2.25 -29.93 -4.56
C GLN A 255 1.73 -29.70 -5.99
N ASP A 256 0.73 -30.48 -6.40
CA ASP A 256 0.12 -30.38 -7.73
C ASP A 256 -1.27 -29.77 -7.60
N VAL A 257 -1.37 -28.45 -7.79
CA VAL A 257 -2.63 -27.72 -7.70
C VAL A 257 -2.90 -26.91 -8.96
N ARG A 258 -4.10 -27.08 -9.50
CA ARG A 258 -4.76 -26.17 -10.44
C ARG A 258 -5.65 -25.21 -9.67
N ALA A 259 -6.19 -24.15 -10.34
CA ALA A 259 -7.08 -23.19 -9.71
C ALA A 259 -8.22 -23.80 -8.89
N SER A 260 -8.83 -24.88 -9.38
CA SER A 260 -9.92 -25.59 -8.66
C SER A 260 -9.43 -26.27 -7.39
N GLY A 261 -8.27 -26.94 -7.44
CA GLY A 261 -7.65 -27.58 -6.29
C GLY A 261 -7.18 -26.57 -5.24
N PHE A 262 -6.63 -25.43 -5.70
CA PHE A 262 -6.25 -24.31 -4.85
C PHE A 262 -7.46 -23.79 -4.05
N LEU A 263 -8.59 -23.50 -4.72
CA LEU A 263 -9.81 -23.04 -4.07
C LEU A 263 -10.43 -24.11 -3.17
N LYS A 264 -10.40 -25.38 -3.60
CA LYS A 264 -10.89 -26.48 -2.78
C LYS A 264 -10.11 -26.59 -1.47
N PHE A 265 -8.78 -26.56 -1.54
CA PHE A 265 -7.92 -26.63 -0.35
C PHE A 265 -8.20 -25.45 0.60
N MET A 266 -8.33 -24.22 0.07
CA MET A 266 -8.68 -23.07 0.88
C MET A 266 -10.02 -23.26 1.60
N ARG A 267 -11.08 -23.63 0.86
CA ARG A 267 -12.42 -23.84 1.41
C ARG A 267 -12.43 -24.94 2.47
N ASP A 268 -11.79 -26.09 2.17
CA ASP A 268 -11.75 -27.23 3.08
C ASP A 268 -10.99 -26.87 4.38
N THR A 269 -9.98 -25.99 4.30
CA THR A 269 -9.23 -25.53 5.47
C THR A 269 -10.07 -24.60 6.36
N VAL A 270 -10.73 -23.59 5.78
CA VAL A 270 -11.52 -22.65 6.58
C VAL A 270 -12.85 -23.26 7.06
N GLY A 271 -13.40 -24.24 6.32
CA GLY A 271 -14.64 -24.93 6.65
C GLY A 271 -15.89 -24.04 6.53
N ASP A 272 -17.01 -24.57 6.99
CA ASP A 272 -18.31 -23.87 7.01
C ASP A 272 -18.45 -23.05 8.30
N ILE A 273 -17.50 -22.15 8.54
CA ILE A 273 -17.46 -21.24 9.69
C ILE A 273 -17.65 -19.81 9.17
N PRO A 274 -18.43 -18.94 9.83
CA PRO A 274 -18.51 -17.53 9.46
C PRO A 274 -17.14 -16.86 9.50
N TRP A 275 -16.83 -15.99 8.55
CA TRP A 275 -15.51 -15.33 8.46
C TRP A 275 -15.25 -14.31 9.55
N GLU A 276 -16.27 -13.90 10.29
CA GLU A 276 -16.19 -13.09 11.51
C GLU A 276 -15.71 -13.91 12.71
N ASP A 277 -15.76 -15.23 12.62
CA ASP A 277 -15.36 -16.12 13.71
C ASP A 277 -13.83 -16.15 13.89
N THR A 278 -13.39 -16.21 15.14
CA THR A 278 -11.97 -16.27 15.48
C THR A 278 -11.28 -17.50 14.92
N GLU A 279 -11.94 -18.64 14.90
CA GLU A 279 -11.37 -19.89 14.36
C GLU A 279 -11.24 -19.84 12.84
N TRP A 280 -12.22 -19.24 12.14
CA TRP A 280 -12.09 -19.01 10.70
C TRP A 280 -10.88 -18.13 10.38
N GLN A 281 -10.73 -17.05 11.12
CA GLN A 281 -9.60 -16.12 10.91
C GLN A 281 -8.26 -16.81 11.22
N ARG A 282 -8.19 -17.63 12.27
CA ARG A 282 -6.99 -18.42 12.60
C ARG A 282 -6.62 -19.37 11.45
N ARG A 283 -7.59 -20.13 10.93
CA ARG A 283 -7.37 -21.06 9.80
C ARG A 283 -6.97 -20.32 8.52
N PHE A 284 -7.56 -19.17 8.26
CA PHE A 284 -7.18 -18.33 7.12
C PHE A 284 -5.74 -17.83 7.24
N GLU A 285 -5.28 -17.45 8.43
CA GLU A 285 -3.89 -17.08 8.67
C GLU A 285 -2.94 -18.28 8.44
N SER A 286 -3.34 -19.48 8.83
CA SER A 286 -2.58 -20.71 8.57
C SER A 286 -2.32 -20.95 7.07
N LEU A 287 -3.34 -20.68 6.22
CA LEU A 287 -3.20 -20.73 4.76
C LEU A 287 -2.15 -19.75 4.23
N ARG A 288 -2.04 -18.56 4.85
CA ARG A 288 -1.19 -17.48 4.37
C ARG A 288 0.30 -17.73 4.53
N TYR A 289 0.73 -18.61 5.42
CA TYR A 289 2.14 -18.87 5.66
C TYR A 289 2.91 -19.29 4.39
N HIS A 290 2.33 -20.16 3.58
CA HIS A 290 2.97 -20.70 2.38
C HIS A 290 2.24 -20.36 1.07
N ILE A 291 1.29 -19.43 1.13
CA ILE A 291 0.47 -19.09 -0.05
C ILE A 291 1.29 -18.59 -1.22
N SER A 292 2.39 -17.87 -0.98
CA SER A 292 3.25 -17.36 -2.05
C SER A 292 3.89 -18.51 -2.85
N ALA A 293 4.36 -19.54 -2.18
CA ALA A 293 4.93 -20.72 -2.83
C ALA A 293 3.86 -21.53 -3.59
N ALA A 294 2.66 -21.66 -3.03
CA ALA A 294 1.53 -22.29 -3.70
C ALA A 294 1.08 -21.51 -4.94
N TRP A 295 0.99 -20.19 -4.82
CA TRP A 295 0.65 -19.28 -5.92
C TRP A 295 1.63 -19.36 -7.09
N GLN A 296 2.94 -19.41 -6.82
CA GLN A 296 3.98 -19.51 -7.84
C GLN A 296 3.97 -20.85 -8.61
N ARG A 297 3.35 -21.90 -8.06
CA ARG A 297 3.17 -23.18 -8.76
C ARG A 297 2.00 -23.19 -9.76
N LEU A 298 1.08 -22.23 -9.64
CA LEU A 298 0.00 -22.08 -10.60
C LEU A 298 0.50 -21.48 -11.92
N ASP A 299 -0.02 -21.95 -13.03
CA ASP A 299 0.25 -21.32 -14.32
C ASP A 299 -0.40 -19.92 -14.43
N ALA A 300 0.06 -19.12 -15.37
CA ALA A 300 -0.41 -17.75 -15.56
C ALA A 300 -1.92 -17.66 -15.89
N ALA A 301 -2.48 -18.68 -16.56
CA ALA A 301 -3.91 -18.73 -16.89
C ALA A 301 -4.75 -18.95 -15.64
N ASP A 302 -4.33 -19.86 -14.76
CA ASP A 302 -4.97 -20.15 -13.48
C ASP A 302 -4.83 -18.98 -12.50
N GLN A 303 -3.64 -18.36 -12.40
CA GLN A 303 -3.45 -17.13 -11.63
C GLN A 303 -4.39 -16.02 -12.12
N GLY A 304 -4.44 -15.78 -13.41
CA GLY A 304 -5.32 -14.78 -14.00
C GLY A 304 -6.81 -15.07 -13.78
N ARG A 305 -7.22 -16.34 -13.80
CA ARG A 305 -8.59 -16.76 -13.52
C ARG A 305 -8.97 -16.52 -12.06
N LEU A 306 -8.12 -16.90 -11.14
CA LEU A 306 -8.32 -16.69 -9.70
C LEU A 306 -8.38 -15.19 -9.36
N MET A 307 -7.46 -14.38 -9.87
CA MET A 307 -7.45 -12.93 -9.63
C MET A 307 -8.73 -12.25 -10.13
N ARG A 308 -9.17 -12.55 -11.35
CA ARG A 308 -10.36 -11.91 -11.91
C ARG A 308 -11.66 -12.29 -11.20
N ARG A 309 -11.77 -13.54 -10.72
CA ARG A 309 -13.02 -14.05 -10.12
C ARG A 309 -13.08 -13.88 -8.61
N PHE A 310 -11.95 -14.01 -7.93
CA PHE A 310 -11.90 -14.12 -6.46
C PHE A 310 -10.96 -13.10 -5.80
N GLY A 311 -10.27 -12.24 -6.58
CA GLY A 311 -9.33 -11.26 -6.03
C GLY A 311 -10.00 -10.28 -5.06
N TRP A 312 -11.25 -9.87 -5.33
CA TRP A 312 -12.04 -9.03 -4.44
C TRP A 312 -12.36 -9.74 -3.13
N LEU A 313 -12.80 -11.01 -3.18
CA LEU A 313 -13.11 -11.83 -2.00
C LEU A 313 -11.86 -12.09 -1.16
N TRP A 314 -10.72 -12.39 -1.82
CA TRP A 314 -9.43 -12.50 -1.15
C TRP A 314 -9.09 -11.21 -0.41
N SER A 315 -9.24 -10.06 -1.06
CA SER A 315 -8.95 -8.77 -0.45
C SER A 315 -9.85 -8.51 0.76
N LEU A 316 -11.13 -8.80 0.66
CA LEU A 316 -12.11 -8.63 1.73
C LEU A 316 -11.78 -9.53 2.94
N ALA A 317 -11.48 -10.81 2.71
CA ALA A 317 -11.11 -11.76 3.77
C ALA A 317 -9.75 -11.44 4.41
N ARG A 318 -8.83 -10.89 3.61
CA ARG A 318 -7.45 -10.60 4.00
C ARG A 318 -7.30 -9.30 4.78
N PHE A 319 -7.99 -8.25 4.37
CA PHE A 319 -7.88 -6.91 4.94
C PHE A 319 -8.95 -6.67 5.98
N ARG A 320 -8.71 -7.19 7.19
CA ARG A 320 -9.63 -7.04 8.32
C ARG A 320 -9.53 -5.65 8.92
N ALA A 321 -10.66 -5.18 9.41
CA ALA A 321 -10.77 -3.86 10.04
C ALA A 321 -10.26 -3.88 11.48
N GLY A 322 -9.64 -2.80 11.92
CA GLY A 322 -9.42 -2.56 13.35
C GLY A 322 -10.75 -2.39 14.07
N PRO A 323 -10.86 -2.85 15.34
CA PRO A 323 -12.11 -2.77 16.09
C PRO A 323 -12.69 -1.35 16.20
N GLN A 324 -11.83 -0.34 16.30
CA GLN A 324 -12.24 1.07 16.46
C GLN A 324 -12.96 1.58 15.19
N ALA A 325 -12.34 1.38 14.03
CA ALA A 325 -12.90 1.84 12.75
C ALA A 325 -14.17 1.05 12.38
N PHE A 326 -14.16 -0.27 12.61
CA PHE A 326 -15.34 -1.12 12.40
C PHE A 326 -16.50 -0.73 13.33
N GLY A 327 -16.22 -0.55 14.64
CA GLY A 327 -17.23 -0.14 15.62
C GLY A 327 -17.84 1.22 15.29
N SER A 328 -17.08 2.15 14.72
CA SER A 328 -17.61 3.43 14.25
C SER A 328 -18.59 3.25 13.09
N ALA A 329 -18.24 2.44 12.10
CA ALA A 329 -19.12 2.17 10.97
C ALA A 329 -20.41 1.45 11.43
N GLN A 330 -20.28 0.45 12.31
CA GLN A 330 -21.45 -0.28 12.84
C GLN A 330 -22.40 0.66 13.59
N MET A 331 -21.87 1.53 14.46
CA MET A 331 -22.69 2.49 15.19
C MET A 331 -23.46 3.42 14.25
N LEU A 332 -22.82 3.91 13.19
CA LEU A 332 -23.48 4.81 12.23
C LEU A 332 -24.51 4.06 11.36
N LEU A 333 -24.30 2.78 11.08
CA LEU A 333 -25.32 1.92 10.44
C LEU A 333 -26.53 1.72 11.35
N ASP A 334 -26.30 1.39 12.61
CA ASP A 334 -27.37 1.13 13.60
C ASP A 334 -28.22 2.38 13.85
N THR A 335 -27.65 3.57 13.77
CA THR A 335 -28.37 4.86 13.90
C THR A 335 -29.00 5.36 12.61
N GLY A 336 -28.75 4.70 11.48
CA GLY A 336 -29.24 5.15 10.16
C GLY A 336 -28.55 6.39 9.61
N GLN A 337 -27.37 6.76 10.16
CA GLN A 337 -26.56 7.87 9.63
C GLN A 337 -25.66 7.40 8.46
N LEU A 338 -25.28 6.13 8.42
CA LEU A 338 -24.53 5.50 7.34
C LEU A 338 -25.43 4.55 6.54
N ASP A 339 -25.48 4.72 5.24
CA ASP A 339 -26.12 3.80 4.29
C ASP A 339 -25.06 3.17 3.38
N ILE A 340 -25.25 1.91 2.98
CA ILE A 340 -24.39 1.20 2.03
C ILE A 340 -25.17 0.93 0.74
N VAL A 341 -24.66 1.44 -0.38
CA VAL A 341 -25.21 1.24 -1.73
C VAL A 341 -24.30 0.30 -2.52
N THR A 342 -24.85 -0.83 -2.94
CA THR A 342 -24.14 -1.80 -3.80
C THR A 342 -24.23 -1.33 -5.25
N ASP A 343 -23.24 -0.54 -5.69
CA ASP A 343 -23.15 0.01 -7.05
C ASP A 343 -21.73 0.51 -7.33
N MET A 344 -21.48 0.97 -8.56
CA MET A 344 -20.22 1.60 -8.98
C MET A 344 -20.46 3.06 -9.33
N VAL A 345 -19.57 3.94 -8.85
CA VAL A 345 -19.56 5.35 -9.27
C VAL A 345 -18.98 5.45 -10.68
N THR A 346 -19.73 6.12 -11.56
CA THR A 346 -19.37 6.28 -12.99
C THR A 346 -18.90 7.68 -13.34
N GLY A 347 -19.16 8.66 -12.49
CA GLY A 347 -18.77 10.06 -12.69
C GLY A 347 -19.28 10.98 -11.59
N ILE A 348 -18.73 12.18 -11.52
CA ILE A 348 -19.16 13.25 -10.61
C ILE A 348 -19.26 14.53 -11.40
N THR A 349 -20.38 15.25 -11.25
CA THR A 349 -20.54 16.60 -11.77
C THR A 349 -20.85 17.56 -10.64
N THR A 350 -20.22 18.73 -10.63
CA THR A 350 -20.45 19.75 -9.61
C THR A 350 -21.36 20.84 -10.16
N THR A 351 -22.44 21.14 -9.45
CA THR A 351 -23.35 22.23 -9.79
C THR A 351 -22.72 23.59 -9.48
N SER A 352 -23.28 24.66 -10.02
CA SER A 352 -22.86 26.03 -9.71
C SER A 352 -22.99 26.40 -8.22
N GLY A 353 -23.84 25.69 -7.47
CA GLY A 353 -23.99 25.82 -6.03
C GLY A 353 -23.01 24.99 -5.18
N GLY A 354 -22.03 24.30 -5.79
CA GLY A 354 -21.03 23.49 -5.08
C GLY A 354 -21.51 22.09 -4.68
N VAL A 355 -22.75 21.73 -4.98
CA VAL A 355 -23.27 20.37 -4.72
C VAL A 355 -22.78 19.41 -5.80
N HIS A 356 -22.37 18.23 -5.38
CA HIS A 356 -21.89 17.16 -6.26
C HIS A 356 -23.03 16.19 -6.59
N ASP A 357 -23.16 15.89 -7.86
CA ASP A 357 -24.08 14.91 -8.38
C ASP A 357 -23.28 13.68 -8.82
N VAL A 358 -23.35 12.60 -8.02
CA VAL A 358 -22.60 11.37 -8.18
C VAL A 358 -23.42 10.36 -8.97
N GLY A 359 -22.98 10.05 -10.18
CA GLY A 359 -23.64 9.09 -11.07
C GLY A 359 -23.25 7.66 -10.74
N LEU A 360 -24.24 6.74 -10.75
CA LEU A 360 -24.07 5.33 -10.49
C LEU A 360 -24.24 4.49 -11.77
N ALA A 361 -23.70 3.28 -11.79
CA ALA A 361 -23.77 2.39 -12.96
C ALA A 361 -25.20 1.92 -13.26
N THR A 362 -26.08 1.86 -12.27
CA THR A 362 -27.52 1.59 -12.45
C THR A 362 -28.28 2.75 -13.11
N GLY A 363 -27.66 3.92 -13.27
CA GLY A 363 -28.28 5.17 -13.73
C GLY A 363 -28.86 6.03 -12.60
N ALA A 364 -28.84 5.57 -11.36
CA ALA A 364 -29.21 6.38 -10.19
C ALA A 364 -28.18 7.48 -9.95
N ARG A 365 -28.60 8.51 -9.23
CA ARG A 365 -27.75 9.66 -8.89
C ARG A 365 -27.88 9.97 -7.39
N LEU A 366 -26.75 10.29 -6.77
CA LEU A 366 -26.66 10.70 -5.38
C LEU A 366 -26.24 12.17 -5.30
N SER A 367 -26.95 12.96 -4.52
CA SER A 367 -26.57 14.36 -4.25
C SER A 367 -25.70 14.42 -3.00
N ALA A 368 -24.51 14.98 -3.10
CA ALA A 368 -23.55 15.09 -2.01
C ALA A 368 -22.97 16.50 -1.89
N ASP A 369 -22.67 16.92 -0.68
CA ASP A 369 -21.95 18.16 -0.39
C ASP A 369 -20.43 17.92 -0.36
N ALA A 370 -20.02 16.65 -0.10
CA ALA A 370 -18.64 16.23 -0.23
C ALA A 370 -18.53 14.78 -0.73
N VAL A 371 -17.42 14.45 -1.41
CA VAL A 371 -17.12 13.09 -1.88
C VAL A 371 -15.72 12.70 -1.48
N ILE A 372 -15.57 11.54 -0.84
CA ILE A 372 -14.30 11.00 -0.36
C ILE A 372 -13.95 9.72 -1.14
N ASN A 373 -12.83 9.75 -1.86
CA ASN A 373 -12.38 8.62 -2.67
C ASN A 373 -11.60 7.58 -1.86
N CYS A 374 -12.24 6.49 -1.52
CA CYS A 374 -11.64 5.34 -0.85
C CYS A 374 -11.60 4.07 -1.75
N SER A 375 -11.59 4.25 -3.08
CA SER A 375 -11.69 3.17 -4.08
C SER A 375 -10.41 2.32 -4.24
N GLY A 376 -9.35 2.63 -3.48
CA GLY A 376 -8.11 1.87 -3.48
C GLY A 376 -6.95 2.58 -4.19
N ALA A 377 -5.82 1.88 -4.30
CA ALA A 377 -4.60 2.43 -4.90
C ALA A 377 -4.74 2.63 -6.41
N GLY A 378 -4.22 3.74 -6.90
CA GLY A 378 -4.11 4.05 -8.32
C GLY A 378 -2.99 3.28 -9.03
N ARG A 379 -2.58 3.79 -10.18
CA ARG A 379 -1.40 3.31 -10.90
C ARG A 379 -0.19 4.18 -10.55
N ASP A 380 0.95 3.55 -10.37
CA ASP A 380 2.21 4.25 -10.13
C ASP A 380 2.71 4.90 -11.42
N PRO A 381 2.88 6.23 -11.48
CA PRO A 381 3.32 6.91 -12.70
C PRO A 381 4.73 6.50 -13.12
N LEU A 382 5.67 6.31 -12.15
CA LEU A 382 7.03 5.87 -12.43
C LEU A 382 7.04 4.47 -13.03
N ILE A 383 6.30 3.53 -12.41
CA ILE A 383 6.17 2.17 -12.95
C ILE A 383 5.56 2.19 -14.34
N THR A 384 4.52 3.01 -14.57
CA THR A 384 3.93 3.18 -15.91
C THR A 384 4.99 3.65 -16.90
N ARG A 385 5.79 4.65 -16.52
CA ARG A 385 6.84 5.22 -17.38
C ARG A 385 7.91 4.19 -17.76
N ILE A 386 8.42 3.40 -16.80
CA ILE A 386 9.47 2.38 -17.08
C ILE A 386 8.94 1.20 -17.89
N LEU A 387 7.63 0.94 -17.83
CA LEU A 387 6.96 -0.04 -18.69
C LEU A 387 6.78 0.50 -20.12
N ASP A 388 6.44 1.77 -20.27
CA ASP A 388 6.20 2.41 -21.56
C ASP A 388 7.50 2.67 -22.35
N ASN A 389 8.59 3.01 -21.65
CA ASN A 389 9.90 3.23 -22.27
C ASN A 389 10.71 1.94 -22.49
N GLY A 390 10.17 0.77 -22.08
CA GLY A 390 10.81 -0.54 -22.28
C GLY A 390 11.93 -0.87 -21.28
N THR A 391 12.15 -0.06 -20.25
CA THR A 391 13.11 -0.36 -19.17
C THR A 391 12.74 -1.67 -18.47
N ALA A 392 11.45 -1.95 -18.28
CA ALA A 392 10.96 -3.19 -17.74
C ALA A 392 9.85 -3.80 -18.60
N ALA A 393 9.79 -5.12 -18.68
CA ALA A 393 8.69 -5.85 -19.32
C ALA A 393 7.43 -5.78 -18.47
N ARG A 394 6.27 -5.82 -19.12
CA ARG A 394 4.96 -5.92 -18.45
C ARG A 394 4.72 -7.35 -17.98
N HIS A 395 4.16 -7.50 -16.78
CA HIS A 395 3.72 -8.81 -16.30
C HIS A 395 2.55 -9.34 -17.16
N GLN A 396 2.59 -10.62 -17.51
CA GLN A 396 1.63 -11.23 -18.44
C GLN A 396 0.18 -11.14 -17.96
N THR A 397 -0.06 -11.33 -16.67
CA THR A 397 -1.42 -11.34 -16.09
C THR A 397 -1.84 -9.97 -15.58
N VAL A 398 -0.89 -9.19 -15.04
CA VAL A 398 -1.12 -7.88 -14.42
C VAL A 398 -0.31 -6.84 -15.18
N SER A 399 -0.78 -6.46 -16.37
CA SER A 399 -0.02 -5.66 -17.36
C SER A 399 0.41 -4.25 -16.88
N HIS A 400 -0.18 -3.72 -15.82
CA HIS A 400 0.24 -2.46 -15.19
C HIS A 400 1.34 -2.64 -14.13
N ARG A 401 1.85 -3.86 -13.95
CA ARG A 401 2.97 -4.21 -13.07
C ARG A 401 4.16 -4.69 -13.90
N PRO A 402 5.41 -4.49 -13.44
CA PRO A 402 6.58 -5.02 -14.11
C PRO A 402 6.67 -6.55 -13.94
N ALA A 403 7.14 -7.24 -14.97
CA ALA A 403 7.55 -8.62 -14.83
C ALA A 403 8.80 -8.69 -13.93
N MET A 404 8.84 -9.69 -13.05
CA MET A 404 9.90 -9.85 -12.06
C MET A 404 10.24 -11.34 -11.86
N THR A 405 11.45 -11.61 -11.44
CA THR A 405 11.84 -12.95 -10.95
C THR A 405 11.32 -13.18 -9.53
N SER A 406 11.34 -14.44 -9.08
CA SER A 406 11.05 -14.78 -7.66
C SER A 406 11.98 -14.08 -6.67
N GLU A 407 13.15 -13.66 -7.15
CA GLU A 407 14.19 -12.96 -6.38
C GLU A 407 14.10 -11.44 -6.48
N LEU A 408 12.97 -10.95 -6.99
CA LEU A 408 12.60 -9.54 -7.06
C LEU A 408 13.41 -8.69 -8.06
N ALA A 409 14.19 -9.31 -8.96
CA ALA A 409 14.81 -8.59 -10.06
C ALA A 409 13.77 -8.28 -11.15
N LEU A 410 13.74 -7.06 -11.66
CA LEU A 410 12.87 -6.70 -12.79
C LEU A 410 13.37 -7.41 -14.06
N ILE A 411 12.45 -7.71 -14.96
CA ILE A 411 12.73 -8.37 -16.26
C ILE A 411 12.70 -7.32 -17.36
N ARG A 412 13.71 -7.34 -18.24
CA ARG A 412 13.82 -6.47 -19.41
C ARG A 412 12.79 -6.82 -20.47
N ALA A 413 12.62 -5.94 -21.44
CA ALA A 413 11.75 -6.18 -22.60
C ALA A 413 12.14 -7.43 -23.43
N ASP A 414 13.41 -7.82 -23.42
CA ASP A 414 13.93 -9.02 -24.08
C ASP A 414 13.71 -10.32 -23.27
N GLY A 415 13.11 -10.23 -22.08
CA GLY A 415 12.84 -11.36 -21.18
C GLY A 415 13.98 -11.71 -20.23
N THR A 416 15.12 -11.02 -20.27
CA THR A 416 16.24 -11.26 -19.37
C THR A 416 16.10 -10.49 -18.05
N PRO A 417 16.52 -11.06 -16.90
CA PRO A 417 16.50 -10.31 -15.65
C PRO A 417 17.53 -9.17 -15.63
N HIS A 418 17.17 -8.06 -14.99
CA HIS A 418 18.15 -7.05 -14.61
C HIS A 418 19.04 -7.56 -13.49
N GLY A 419 20.35 -7.37 -13.61
CA GLY A 419 21.31 -7.67 -12.53
C GLY A 419 21.35 -6.58 -11.46
N ASN A 420 20.82 -5.40 -11.73
CA ASN A 420 21.00 -4.19 -10.94
C ASN A 420 19.72 -3.36 -10.74
N MET A 421 18.53 -3.92 -11.03
CA MET A 421 17.24 -3.27 -10.76
C MET A 421 16.28 -4.26 -10.10
N PHE A 422 15.81 -3.90 -8.91
CA PHE A 422 14.97 -4.74 -8.06
C PHE A 422 13.73 -3.97 -7.61
N GLY A 423 12.71 -4.69 -7.13
CA GLY A 423 11.53 -4.11 -6.52
C GLY A 423 11.25 -4.70 -5.14
N ILE A 424 10.58 -3.94 -4.26
CA ILE A 424 10.22 -4.39 -2.91
C ILE A 424 8.85 -3.83 -2.49
N GLY A 425 8.15 -4.57 -1.66
CA GLY A 425 6.88 -4.15 -1.07
C GLY A 425 5.67 -4.40 -1.96
N PRO A 426 4.58 -3.63 -1.83
CA PRO A 426 3.29 -3.89 -2.49
C PRO A 426 3.35 -4.05 -4.01
N MET A 427 4.31 -3.41 -4.67
CA MET A 427 4.48 -3.52 -6.12
C MET A 427 4.82 -4.95 -6.57
N THR A 428 5.32 -5.81 -5.68
CA THR A 428 5.76 -7.18 -5.97
C THR A 428 4.69 -8.24 -5.71
N SER A 429 3.50 -7.84 -5.23
CA SER A 429 2.46 -8.77 -4.76
C SER A 429 1.97 -9.77 -5.82
N HIS A 430 2.04 -9.41 -7.10
CA HIS A 430 1.66 -10.27 -8.22
C HIS A 430 2.65 -11.45 -8.44
N VAL A 431 3.88 -11.32 -7.98
CA VAL A 431 4.93 -12.37 -8.06
C VAL A 431 5.15 -13.02 -6.70
N ALA A 432 5.30 -12.22 -5.66
CA ALA A 432 5.62 -12.69 -4.32
C ALA A 432 4.37 -13.07 -3.49
N GLY A 433 3.17 -12.93 -4.06
CA GLY A 433 1.92 -13.24 -3.37
C GLY A 433 1.51 -12.16 -2.36
N ASP A 434 1.13 -12.55 -1.14
CA ASP A 434 0.61 -11.65 -0.12
C ASP A 434 1.70 -10.77 0.55
N VAL A 435 2.23 -9.80 -0.18
CA VAL A 435 3.26 -8.86 0.32
C VAL A 435 2.67 -7.45 0.49
N LEU A 436 1.73 -7.31 1.43
CA LEU A 436 1.01 -6.04 1.68
C LEU A 436 1.10 -5.58 3.14
N GLY A 437 1.39 -6.48 4.08
CA GLY A 437 1.55 -6.16 5.49
C GLY A 437 3.01 -5.93 5.89
N SER A 438 3.24 -5.23 7.03
CA SER A 438 4.58 -4.93 7.53
C SER A 438 5.46 -6.18 7.71
N ALA A 439 4.91 -7.25 8.29
CA ALA A 439 5.64 -8.50 8.50
C ALA A 439 6.11 -9.19 7.20
N SER A 440 5.27 -9.20 6.15
CA SER A 440 5.65 -9.79 4.87
C SER A 440 6.68 -8.93 4.14
N ILE A 441 6.57 -7.60 4.21
CA ILE A 441 7.56 -6.68 3.67
C ILE A 441 8.89 -6.79 4.43
N ALA A 442 8.88 -6.93 5.75
CA ALA A 442 10.09 -7.13 6.56
C ALA A 442 10.84 -8.41 6.16
N ARG A 443 10.13 -9.53 5.99
CA ARG A 443 10.75 -10.77 5.48
C ARG A 443 11.34 -10.60 4.08
N GLN A 444 10.64 -9.89 3.20
CA GLN A 444 11.12 -9.58 1.85
C GLN A 444 12.36 -8.68 1.89
N ALA A 445 12.37 -7.66 2.75
CA ALA A 445 13.50 -6.76 2.95
C ALA A 445 14.75 -7.50 3.44
N ARG A 446 14.58 -8.42 4.41
CA ARG A 446 15.66 -9.28 4.91
C ARG A 446 16.26 -10.17 3.81
N GLY A 447 15.41 -10.76 2.97
CA GLY A 447 15.85 -11.59 1.85
C GLY A 447 16.58 -10.79 0.76
N LEU A 448 16.05 -9.64 0.38
CA LEU A 448 16.67 -8.76 -0.61
C LEU A 448 17.97 -8.16 -0.09
N ALA A 449 18.05 -7.75 1.18
CA ALA A 449 19.28 -7.28 1.79
C ALA A 449 20.39 -8.34 1.76
N ALA A 450 20.06 -9.62 2.05
CA ALA A 450 21.02 -10.72 1.95
C ALA A 450 21.62 -10.86 0.55
N ARG A 451 20.82 -10.62 -0.49
CA ARG A 451 21.27 -10.70 -1.89
C ARG A 451 22.09 -9.48 -2.31
N LEU A 452 21.75 -8.30 -1.85
CA LEU A 452 22.45 -7.07 -2.24
C LEU A 452 23.84 -6.94 -1.62
N VAL A 453 24.13 -7.67 -0.55
CA VAL A 453 25.43 -7.70 0.15
C VAL A 453 26.40 -8.74 -0.46
N GLN A 454 25.88 -9.73 -1.20
CA GLN A 454 26.69 -10.70 -1.96
C GLN A 454 27.32 -10.04 -3.20
#